data_83598105e8e8738f4b44212486aba1c9
#
_entry.id   83598105e8e8738f4b44212486aba1c9
#
_cell.length_a   1.000
_cell.length_b   1.000
_cell.length_c   1.000
_cell.angle_alpha   90.00
_cell.angle_beta   90.00
_cell.angle_gamma   90.00
#
_symmetry.space_group_name_H-M   'P 1'
#
loop_
_entity.id
_entity.type
_entity.pdbx_description
1 polymer ?
#
loop_
_entity_poly.entity_id
_entity_poly.type
_entity_poly.pdbx_seq_one_letter_code
_entity_poly.pdbx_strand_id
1 'polypeptide(L)'
;MNKLLYTLAFCLFSQSVVWAGDIWVSPTGNDNDEGTLEAPFQTIEKAIKQAREWRRLQTPEVNGGIYIHLADGIYYQEKTLFIRPEDSGTSQSPTVIEADGEAVISGGVQISGWKPFTDFEPRLPNQTKGKIWVAEAPSVGNRHLEFRQMWVNDRKAQRASQFADGVMERMINFNVQDETITIPTPLIQGLEDAPLLEMIVHQRWAIAILRVRSMETKGDSTVVRFHEPESHLEFSHPWPQPVIGGEKGNSSFCLVNDLSLLDEPGEWYQEYPSGRIYYYPRENEDMNQATVIVPALENLVFVDGSLERPVQYVKFKNVRFEHTAWNRPSSEGHVTLQGGFRLLDAYKLATPGLPEKATLENQAWIARPEAAIRVKGSNNIDFDGCTFQHMGATGVDYEWAVTNSTINSSCFTDIGGTAILMGAFPDGGFETHVPFKPINEKELCSDILVQDNLITNVTNEDWGCVGIGAGYVKNVTISHNEVSHVNYSGICVGWGWTLLESGMKNNCIEANYVHHFAQRLYDAGGLYTLSYQPGSIMRNNRIEQLTDAPYATNERAFYIYFDEATDGYTVENNWCPEERFDSNQPGPNNVWKINGPRVDEYIKLNAGIRKP
;
A
#
# COMPACT_ATOMS: atom_id res chain seq x y z
N MET A 1 -12.41 -57.36 64.22
CA MET A 1 -12.93 -57.51 62.86
C MET A 1 -13.34 -56.11 62.33
N ASN A 2 -12.40 -55.39 61.72
CA ASN A 2 -12.62 -54.08 61.19
C ASN A 2 -12.93 -54.19 59.68
N LYS A 3 -14.11 -53.75 59.31
CA LYS A 3 -14.48 -53.60 57.88
C LYS A 3 -14.07 -52.21 57.42
N LEU A 4 -13.06 -52.14 56.51
CA LEU A 4 -12.71 -50.96 55.79
C LEU A 4 -13.72 -50.79 54.61
N LEU A 5 -14.49 -49.72 54.62
CA LEU A 5 -15.26 -49.26 53.45
C LEU A 5 -14.34 -48.40 52.54
N TYR A 6 -14.07 -48.85 51.32
CA TYR A 6 -13.48 -48.06 50.28
C TYR A 6 -14.60 -47.31 49.52
N THR A 7 -14.65 -46.00 49.66
CA THR A 7 -15.51 -45.13 48.83
C THR A 7 -14.72 -44.77 47.57
N LEU A 8 -15.10 -45.33 46.43
CA LEU A 8 -14.61 -44.91 45.11
C LEU A 8 -15.29 -43.61 44.74
N ALA A 9 -14.53 -42.50 44.75
CA ALA A 9 -14.96 -41.24 44.15
C ALA A 9 -14.80 -41.32 42.63
N PHE A 10 -15.88 -41.47 41.92
CA PHE A 10 -15.92 -41.35 40.46
C PHE A 10 -15.87 -39.84 40.10
N CYS A 11 -14.69 -39.33 39.73
CA CYS A 11 -14.57 -38.03 39.08
C CYS A 11 -15.15 -38.17 37.67
N LEU A 12 -16.39 -37.75 37.48
CA LEU A 12 -16.95 -37.48 36.19
C LEU A 12 -16.26 -36.24 35.62
N PHE A 13 -15.24 -36.44 34.79
CA PHE A 13 -14.80 -35.42 33.85
C PHE A 13 -15.92 -35.26 32.83
N SER A 14 -16.78 -34.27 33.02
CA SER A 14 -17.61 -33.77 31.95
C SER A 14 -16.68 -33.15 30.92
N GLN A 15 -16.37 -33.86 29.87
CA GLN A 15 -15.85 -33.21 28.66
C GLN A 15 -16.98 -32.31 28.19
N SER A 16 -16.87 -31.00 28.49
CA SER A 16 -17.70 -29.99 27.86
C SER A 16 -17.38 -30.06 26.37
N VAL A 17 -18.32 -30.51 25.55
CA VAL A 17 -18.25 -30.38 24.11
C VAL A 17 -18.20 -28.89 23.86
N VAL A 18 -17.06 -28.39 23.39
CA VAL A 18 -16.89 -27.00 23.02
C VAL A 18 -17.50 -26.88 21.64
N TRP A 19 -18.66 -26.22 21.54
CA TRP A 19 -19.33 -25.94 20.27
C TRP A 19 -18.76 -24.63 19.73
N ALA A 20 -18.31 -24.64 18.46
CA ALA A 20 -18.04 -23.45 17.68
C ALA A 20 -19.35 -23.01 17.00
N GLY A 21 -19.53 -21.70 16.81
CA GLY A 21 -20.67 -21.17 16.08
C GLY A 21 -20.28 -20.94 14.63
N ASP A 22 -20.97 -21.61 13.72
CA ASP A 22 -20.79 -21.46 12.28
C ASP A 22 -21.84 -20.52 11.69
N ILE A 23 -21.41 -19.53 10.93
CA ILE A 23 -22.28 -18.60 10.18
C ILE A 23 -21.88 -18.66 8.72
N TRP A 24 -22.81 -18.96 7.85
CA TRP A 24 -22.57 -19.10 6.42
C TRP A 24 -23.03 -17.85 5.66
N VAL A 25 -22.20 -17.42 4.71
CA VAL A 25 -22.46 -16.27 3.84
C VAL A 25 -22.25 -16.70 2.39
N SER A 26 -23.15 -16.30 1.51
CA SER A 26 -23.07 -16.54 0.07
C SER A 26 -23.52 -15.31 -0.71
N PRO A 27 -22.88 -14.91 -1.82
CA PRO A 27 -23.37 -13.81 -2.65
C PRO A 27 -24.80 -14.01 -3.16
N THR A 28 -25.27 -15.27 -3.22
CA THR A 28 -26.64 -15.64 -3.62
C THR A 28 -27.57 -15.93 -2.44
N GLY A 29 -27.12 -15.68 -1.20
CA GLY A 29 -27.88 -15.85 0.02
C GLY A 29 -28.92 -14.74 0.25
N ASN A 30 -29.51 -14.74 1.45
CA ASN A 30 -30.50 -13.74 1.83
C ASN A 30 -30.32 -13.35 3.31
N ASP A 31 -30.19 -12.05 3.59
CA ASP A 31 -29.99 -11.54 4.95
C ASP A 31 -31.20 -11.71 5.91
N ASN A 32 -32.33 -12.19 5.42
CA ASN A 32 -33.47 -12.61 6.22
C ASN A 32 -33.45 -14.08 6.62
N ASP A 33 -32.50 -14.86 6.09
CA ASP A 33 -32.33 -16.28 6.42
C ASP A 33 -31.63 -16.46 7.78
N GLU A 34 -31.32 -17.70 8.15
CA GLU A 34 -30.78 -18.05 9.45
C GLU A 34 -29.25 -18.03 9.51
N GLY A 35 -28.54 -17.89 8.38
CA GLY A 35 -27.08 -17.94 8.28
C GLY A 35 -26.51 -19.35 8.46
N THR A 36 -27.27 -20.37 8.10
CA THR A 36 -26.82 -21.77 8.04
C THR A 36 -26.27 -22.11 6.66
N LEU A 37 -25.66 -23.29 6.49
CA LEU A 37 -25.17 -23.77 5.20
C LEU A 37 -26.28 -23.86 4.15
N GLU A 38 -27.46 -24.30 4.57
CA GLU A 38 -28.64 -24.45 3.69
C GLU A 38 -29.39 -23.14 3.42
N ALA A 39 -29.24 -22.14 4.32
CA ALA A 39 -29.90 -20.84 4.27
C ALA A 39 -28.91 -19.73 4.67
N PRO A 40 -27.87 -19.46 3.82
CA PRO A 40 -26.80 -18.52 4.15
C PRO A 40 -27.27 -17.06 4.08
N PHE A 41 -26.62 -16.21 4.86
CA PHE A 41 -26.75 -14.76 4.69
C PHE A 41 -26.19 -14.31 3.33
N GLN A 42 -26.63 -13.15 2.87
CA GLN A 42 -26.10 -12.54 1.64
C GLN A 42 -24.85 -11.69 1.94
N THR A 43 -24.82 -10.98 3.07
CA THR A 43 -23.77 -10.00 3.36
C THR A 43 -22.91 -10.40 4.55
N ILE A 44 -21.61 -10.10 4.44
CA ILE A 44 -20.63 -10.28 5.52
C ILE A 44 -21.01 -9.39 6.71
N GLU A 45 -21.53 -8.19 6.46
CA GLU A 45 -22.00 -7.29 7.52
C GLU A 45 -23.09 -7.94 8.39
N LYS A 46 -24.03 -8.68 7.76
CA LYS A 46 -25.09 -9.39 8.50
C LYS A 46 -24.51 -10.50 9.36
N ALA A 47 -23.55 -11.27 8.84
CA ALA A 47 -22.86 -12.31 9.59
C ALA A 47 -22.11 -11.77 10.81
N ILE A 48 -21.38 -10.66 10.65
CA ILE A 48 -20.71 -9.97 11.77
C ILE A 48 -21.73 -9.49 12.82
N LYS A 49 -22.86 -8.94 12.40
CA LYS A 49 -23.94 -8.55 13.33
C LYS A 49 -24.49 -9.76 14.09
N GLN A 50 -24.65 -10.90 13.44
CA GLN A 50 -25.09 -12.15 14.08
C GLN A 50 -24.04 -12.65 15.10
N ALA A 51 -22.76 -12.65 14.73
CA ALA A 51 -21.66 -13.01 15.61
C ALA A 51 -21.61 -12.13 16.87
N ARG A 52 -21.76 -10.82 16.68
CA ARG A 52 -21.86 -9.81 17.76
C ARG A 52 -23.04 -10.11 18.70
N GLU A 53 -24.18 -10.45 18.15
CA GLU A 53 -25.37 -10.77 18.96
C GLU A 53 -25.16 -12.05 19.78
N TRP A 54 -24.57 -13.09 19.22
CA TRP A 54 -24.22 -14.31 19.97
C TRP A 54 -23.27 -14.02 21.13
N ARG A 55 -22.24 -13.19 20.90
CA ARG A 55 -21.31 -12.77 21.96
C ARG A 55 -22.02 -11.94 23.04
N ARG A 56 -22.88 -11.01 22.64
CA ARG A 56 -23.64 -10.17 23.56
C ARG A 56 -24.56 -11.00 24.48
N LEU A 57 -25.18 -12.03 23.92
CA LEU A 57 -26.09 -12.93 24.65
C LEU A 57 -25.37 -14.08 25.35
N GLN A 58 -24.08 -14.24 25.12
CA GLN A 58 -23.27 -15.35 25.64
C GLN A 58 -23.90 -16.73 25.32
N THR A 59 -24.35 -16.91 24.09
CA THR A 59 -24.95 -18.16 23.63
C THR A 59 -23.91 -19.29 23.59
N PRO A 60 -24.33 -20.58 23.63
CA PRO A 60 -23.39 -21.71 23.64
C PRO A 60 -22.45 -21.74 22.42
N GLU A 61 -22.88 -21.20 21.27
CA GLU A 61 -22.16 -21.12 20.02
C GLU A 61 -20.82 -20.38 20.15
N VAL A 62 -20.69 -19.46 21.13
CA VAL A 62 -19.43 -18.70 21.28
C VAL A 62 -18.34 -19.44 22.02
N ASN A 63 -18.59 -20.59 22.64
CA ASN A 63 -17.63 -21.26 23.53
C ASN A 63 -16.37 -21.75 22.78
N GLY A 64 -16.49 -22.18 21.52
CA GLY A 64 -15.40 -22.67 20.68
C GLY A 64 -14.89 -21.69 19.64
N GLY A 65 -15.42 -20.47 19.65
CA GLY A 65 -15.17 -19.46 18.60
C GLY A 65 -16.36 -19.30 17.66
N ILE A 66 -16.31 -18.24 16.88
CA ILE A 66 -17.30 -17.97 15.82
C ILE A 66 -16.58 -17.99 14.48
N TYR A 67 -17.06 -18.82 13.57
CA TYR A 67 -16.53 -18.98 12.22
C TYR A 67 -17.54 -18.46 11.22
N ILE A 68 -17.16 -17.45 10.44
CA ILE A 68 -17.94 -16.88 9.36
C ILE A 68 -17.36 -17.44 8.06
N HIS A 69 -18.08 -18.41 7.48
CA HIS A 69 -17.68 -19.11 6.27
C HIS A 69 -18.21 -18.38 5.04
N LEU A 70 -17.29 -17.95 4.18
CA LEU A 70 -17.60 -17.28 2.92
C LEU A 70 -17.61 -18.33 1.80
N ALA A 71 -18.77 -18.54 1.17
CA ALA A 71 -18.89 -19.35 -0.04
C ALA A 71 -18.21 -18.66 -1.23
N ASP A 72 -17.89 -19.45 -2.26
CA ASP A 72 -17.30 -18.94 -3.50
C ASP A 72 -18.12 -17.80 -4.12
N GLY A 73 -17.41 -16.80 -4.61
CA GLY A 73 -17.98 -15.68 -5.34
C GLY A 73 -17.48 -14.31 -4.90
N ILE A 74 -18.05 -13.28 -5.52
CA ILE A 74 -17.62 -11.90 -5.28
C ILE A 74 -18.65 -11.20 -4.39
N TYR A 75 -18.17 -10.70 -3.26
CA TYR A 75 -18.91 -9.89 -2.30
C TYR A 75 -18.61 -8.42 -2.57
N TYR A 76 -19.40 -7.79 -3.46
CA TYR A 76 -19.29 -6.37 -3.74
C TYR A 76 -19.73 -5.55 -2.52
N GLN A 77 -18.79 -4.75 -1.97
CA GLN A 77 -19.06 -3.90 -0.83
C GLN A 77 -19.53 -2.51 -1.27
N GLU A 78 -20.65 -2.04 -0.74
CA GLU A 78 -21.11 -0.67 -0.96
C GLU A 78 -20.47 0.33 0.04
N LYS A 79 -19.87 -0.20 1.11
CA LYS A 79 -19.22 0.57 2.19
C LYS A 79 -18.17 -0.26 2.89
N THR A 80 -17.26 0.41 3.56
CA THR A 80 -16.23 -0.20 4.40
C THR A 80 -16.85 -1.12 5.46
N LEU A 81 -16.31 -2.33 5.59
CA LEU A 81 -16.66 -3.29 6.62
C LEU A 81 -15.95 -2.92 7.93
N PHE A 82 -16.70 -2.55 8.96
CA PHE A 82 -16.16 -2.20 10.26
C PHE A 82 -16.12 -3.42 11.20
N ILE A 83 -14.93 -3.71 11.74
CA ILE A 83 -14.70 -4.64 12.84
C ILE A 83 -14.44 -3.80 14.10
N ARG A 84 -15.24 -3.97 15.12
CA ARG A 84 -15.25 -3.13 16.33
C ARG A 84 -14.97 -3.96 17.59
N PRO A 85 -14.73 -3.34 18.74
CA PRO A 85 -14.50 -4.07 19.99
C PRO A 85 -15.60 -5.08 20.35
N GLU A 86 -16.83 -4.85 19.91
CA GLU A 86 -17.96 -5.77 20.10
C GLU A 86 -17.85 -7.07 19.28
N ASP A 87 -17.00 -7.08 18.26
CA ASP A 87 -16.76 -8.23 17.36
C ASP A 87 -15.57 -9.08 17.83
N SER A 88 -14.92 -8.64 18.92
CA SER A 88 -13.73 -9.28 19.47
C SER A 88 -14.01 -10.70 19.91
N GLY A 89 -13.04 -11.57 19.65
CA GLY A 89 -12.94 -12.89 20.26
C GLY A 89 -12.10 -12.90 21.53
N THR A 90 -11.70 -14.11 21.91
CA THR A 90 -10.70 -14.42 22.93
C THR A 90 -9.76 -15.49 22.39
N SER A 91 -8.67 -15.80 23.11
CA SER A 91 -7.75 -16.86 22.70
C SER A 91 -8.42 -18.24 22.60
N GLN A 92 -9.47 -18.51 23.37
CA GLN A 92 -10.24 -19.77 23.35
C GLN A 92 -11.46 -19.70 22.43
N SER A 93 -11.91 -18.50 22.09
CA SER A 93 -13.09 -18.24 21.27
C SER A 93 -12.83 -17.09 20.29
N PRO A 94 -12.01 -17.30 19.25
CA PRO A 94 -11.72 -16.27 18.24
C PRO A 94 -12.95 -15.96 17.38
N THR A 95 -12.92 -14.83 16.68
CA THR A 95 -13.80 -14.57 15.54
C THR A 95 -12.98 -14.79 14.27
N VAL A 96 -13.39 -15.74 13.45
CA VAL A 96 -12.69 -16.12 12.22
C VAL A 96 -13.59 -15.84 11.03
N ILE A 97 -13.09 -15.11 10.04
CA ILE A 97 -13.73 -14.91 8.74
C ILE A 97 -12.90 -15.68 7.73
N GLU A 98 -13.43 -16.73 7.17
CA GLU A 98 -12.66 -17.65 6.33
C GLU A 98 -13.38 -18.04 5.04
N ALA A 99 -12.57 -18.39 4.05
CA ALA A 99 -13.04 -18.99 2.81
C ALA A 99 -12.43 -20.39 2.65
N ASP A 100 -13.24 -21.34 2.20
CA ASP A 100 -12.78 -22.68 1.82
C ASP A 100 -12.41 -22.76 0.33
N GLY A 101 -12.77 -21.76 -0.45
CA GLY A 101 -12.54 -21.64 -1.89
C GLY A 101 -12.24 -20.21 -2.32
N GLU A 102 -12.82 -19.75 -3.43
CA GLU A 102 -12.55 -18.46 -4.05
C GLU A 102 -13.58 -17.40 -3.58
N ALA A 103 -13.44 -16.87 -2.38
CA ALA A 103 -14.27 -15.78 -1.87
C ALA A 103 -13.52 -14.44 -1.97
N VAL A 104 -14.11 -13.49 -2.69
CA VAL A 104 -13.53 -12.16 -2.98
C VAL A 104 -14.34 -11.07 -2.30
N ILE A 105 -13.73 -10.30 -1.41
CA ILE A 105 -14.30 -9.04 -0.89
C ILE A 105 -13.82 -7.90 -1.80
N SER A 106 -14.74 -7.32 -2.57
CA SER A 106 -14.42 -6.33 -3.60
C SER A 106 -15.05 -4.97 -3.30
N GLY A 107 -14.24 -3.89 -3.40
CA GLY A 107 -14.71 -2.50 -3.39
C GLY A 107 -15.05 -1.97 -4.78
N GLY A 108 -15.08 -2.84 -5.78
CA GLY A 108 -15.31 -2.50 -7.16
C GLY A 108 -16.78 -2.45 -7.56
N VAL A 109 -17.02 -1.87 -8.72
CA VAL A 109 -18.30 -1.89 -9.44
C VAL A 109 -18.05 -2.36 -10.86
N GLN A 110 -18.86 -3.27 -11.33
CA GLN A 110 -18.76 -3.75 -12.72
C GLN A 110 -19.38 -2.75 -13.69
N ILE A 111 -18.63 -2.40 -14.73
CA ILE A 111 -19.09 -1.56 -15.84
C ILE A 111 -19.68 -2.46 -16.94
N SER A 112 -20.88 -2.14 -17.36
CA SER A 112 -21.58 -2.82 -18.44
C SER A 112 -22.01 -1.85 -19.55
N GLY A 113 -22.60 -2.37 -20.63
CA GLY A 113 -23.12 -1.54 -21.71
C GLY A 113 -22.06 -0.97 -22.64
N TRP A 114 -20.90 -1.61 -22.72
CA TRP A 114 -19.85 -1.27 -23.66
C TRP A 114 -20.33 -1.34 -25.11
N LYS A 115 -19.99 -0.33 -25.93
CA LYS A 115 -20.32 -0.26 -27.35
C LYS A 115 -19.19 0.38 -28.13
N PRO A 116 -18.99 0.02 -29.40
CA PRO A 116 -18.04 0.71 -30.26
C PRO A 116 -18.35 2.21 -30.35
N PHE A 117 -17.31 3.04 -30.23
CA PHE A 117 -17.44 4.48 -30.41
C PHE A 117 -17.48 4.84 -31.90
N THR A 118 -18.59 5.42 -32.36
CA THR A 118 -18.81 5.78 -33.77
C THR A 118 -18.97 7.27 -34.01
N ASP A 119 -19.08 8.07 -32.94
CA ASP A 119 -19.25 9.51 -33.04
C ASP A 119 -17.96 10.21 -33.48
N PHE A 120 -18.06 11.48 -33.87
CA PHE A 120 -16.91 12.31 -34.18
C PHE A 120 -16.37 12.93 -32.89
N GLU A 121 -15.14 12.64 -32.56
CA GLU A 121 -14.40 13.27 -31.43
C GLU A 121 -13.02 13.75 -31.96
N PRO A 122 -12.82 15.05 -32.10
CA PRO A 122 -11.60 15.59 -32.71
C PRO A 122 -10.33 15.40 -31.87
N ARG A 123 -10.47 15.18 -30.53
CA ARG A 123 -9.33 14.95 -29.65
C ARG A 123 -8.75 13.54 -29.79
N LEU A 124 -9.56 12.56 -30.24
CA LEU A 124 -9.08 11.19 -30.42
C LEU A 124 -8.00 11.11 -31.49
N PRO A 125 -6.85 10.47 -31.21
CA PRO A 125 -5.80 10.23 -32.18
C PRO A 125 -6.33 9.51 -33.43
N ASN A 126 -5.84 9.90 -34.61
CA ASN A 126 -6.36 9.35 -35.87
C ASN A 126 -6.20 7.83 -35.99
N GLN A 127 -5.13 7.26 -35.39
CA GLN A 127 -4.84 5.81 -35.42
C GLN A 127 -5.81 4.97 -34.58
N THR A 128 -6.57 5.60 -33.67
CA THR A 128 -7.52 4.89 -32.78
C THR A 128 -8.96 4.93 -33.29
N LYS A 129 -9.24 5.68 -34.36
CA LYS A 129 -10.58 5.78 -34.94
C LYS A 129 -11.13 4.41 -35.35
N GLY A 130 -12.34 4.10 -34.86
CA GLY A 130 -13.00 2.82 -35.10
C GLY A 130 -12.52 1.66 -34.21
N LYS A 131 -11.60 1.92 -33.26
CA LYS A 131 -11.07 0.92 -32.32
C LYS A 131 -11.51 1.15 -30.88
N ILE A 132 -11.98 2.34 -30.55
CA ILE A 132 -12.38 2.74 -29.21
C ILE A 132 -13.76 2.20 -28.86
N TRP A 133 -13.90 1.74 -27.64
CA TRP A 133 -15.17 1.38 -27.02
C TRP A 133 -15.52 2.38 -25.93
N VAL A 134 -16.82 2.56 -25.69
CA VAL A 134 -17.31 3.48 -24.67
C VAL A 134 -18.38 2.83 -23.82
N ALA A 135 -18.39 3.23 -22.54
CA ALA A 135 -19.45 2.93 -21.59
C ALA A 135 -19.70 4.17 -20.71
N GLU A 136 -20.71 4.12 -19.87
CA GLU A 136 -20.99 5.16 -18.87
C GLU A 136 -20.56 4.68 -17.48
N ALA A 137 -19.92 5.56 -16.72
CA ALA A 137 -19.57 5.33 -15.34
C ALA A 137 -20.85 5.23 -14.49
N PRO A 138 -20.89 4.35 -13.47
CA PRO A 138 -22.02 4.26 -12.56
C PRO A 138 -22.34 5.60 -11.90
N SER A 139 -23.61 5.84 -11.64
CA SER A 139 -24.03 7.05 -10.90
C SER A 139 -24.09 6.77 -9.40
N VAL A 140 -23.46 7.64 -8.62
CA VAL A 140 -23.55 7.65 -7.16
C VAL A 140 -24.27 8.95 -6.76
N GLY A 141 -25.54 8.83 -6.37
CA GLY A 141 -26.40 9.98 -6.20
C GLY A 141 -26.64 10.72 -7.52
N ASN A 142 -26.24 12.00 -7.58
CA ASN A 142 -26.40 12.84 -8.78
C ASN A 142 -25.08 13.07 -9.53
N ARG A 143 -24.04 12.27 -9.25
CA ARG A 143 -22.73 12.38 -9.90
C ARG A 143 -22.32 11.02 -10.46
N HIS A 144 -21.53 11.03 -11.50
CA HIS A 144 -20.85 9.84 -11.97
C HIS A 144 -19.71 9.46 -11.01
N LEU A 145 -19.49 8.16 -10.84
CA LEU A 145 -18.34 7.64 -10.09
C LEU A 145 -17.05 8.06 -10.83
N GLU A 146 -16.17 8.75 -10.12
CA GLU A 146 -14.84 9.10 -10.59
C GLU A 146 -13.83 8.09 -10.04
N PHE A 147 -12.91 7.64 -10.88
CA PHE A 147 -11.91 6.64 -10.50
C PHE A 147 -10.61 6.84 -11.26
N ARG A 148 -9.53 6.28 -10.73
CA ARG A 148 -8.19 6.34 -11.34
C ARG A 148 -7.68 4.98 -11.81
N GLN A 149 -8.33 3.89 -11.43
CA GLN A 149 -7.97 2.53 -11.76
C GLN A 149 -9.13 1.84 -12.49
N MET A 150 -8.79 0.96 -13.42
CA MET A 150 -9.74 0.12 -14.13
C MET A 150 -9.07 -1.23 -14.45
N TRP A 151 -9.81 -2.32 -14.30
CA TRP A 151 -9.36 -3.65 -14.67
C TRP A 151 -10.29 -4.26 -15.72
N VAL A 152 -9.68 -4.82 -16.75
CA VAL A 152 -10.39 -5.48 -17.86
C VAL A 152 -9.92 -6.92 -17.90
N ASN A 153 -10.83 -7.87 -17.68
CA ASN A 153 -10.54 -9.30 -17.58
C ASN A 153 -9.38 -9.57 -16.58
N ASP A 154 -9.50 -9.04 -15.37
CA ASP A 154 -8.51 -9.19 -14.29
C ASP A 154 -7.13 -8.58 -14.58
N ARG A 155 -7.04 -7.74 -15.59
CA ARG A 155 -5.81 -7.07 -15.98
C ARG A 155 -5.97 -5.55 -15.91
N LYS A 156 -5.09 -4.90 -15.14
CA LYS A 156 -5.09 -3.44 -15.01
C LYS A 156 -4.96 -2.74 -16.37
N ALA A 157 -5.84 -1.80 -16.63
CA ALA A 157 -5.79 -0.90 -17.77
C ALA A 157 -5.00 0.37 -17.40
N GLN A 158 -4.23 0.90 -18.34
CA GLN A 158 -3.42 2.09 -18.15
C GLN A 158 -4.28 3.34 -18.41
N ARG A 159 -4.13 4.38 -17.59
CA ARG A 159 -4.71 5.69 -17.94
C ARG A 159 -3.99 6.23 -19.19
N ALA A 160 -4.73 6.86 -20.08
CA ALA A 160 -4.17 7.44 -21.30
C ALA A 160 -2.94 8.30 -20.98
N SER A 161 -1.82 8.04 -21.64
CA SER A 161 -0.49 8.51 -21.27
C SER A 161 0.28 8.96 -22.51
N GLN A 162 1.11 9.99 -22.36
CA GLN A 162 1.98 10.49 -23.44
C GLN A 162 2.95 9.43 -23.98
N PHE A 163 3.32 8.49 -23.13
CA PHE A 163 4.28 7.44 -23.45
C PHE A 163 3.79 6.07 -22.92
N ALA A 164 4.33 5.01 -23.48
CA ALA A 164 4.15 3.67 -22.94
C ALA A 164 4.57 3.59 -21.45
N ASP A 165 3.99 2.66 -20.70
CA ASP A 165 4.27 2.53 -19.26
C ASP A 165 5.78 2.45 -18.97
N GLY A 166 6.20 3.27 -18.01
CA GLY A 166 7.60 3.39 -17.59
C GLY A 166 8.48 4.26 -18.49
N VAL A 167 7.98 4.76 -19.61
CA VAL A 167 8.72 5.71 -20.47
C VAL A 167 8.44 7.14 -20.02
N MET A 168 9.48 7.96 -19.95
CA MET A 168 9.41 9.36 -19.55
C MET A 168 10.31 10.23 -20.40
N GLU A 169 10.12 11.54 -20.36
CA GLU A 169 10.98 12.54 -20.98
C GLU A 169 11.65 13.41 -19.92
N ARG A 170 12.85 13.92 -20.22
CA ARG A 170 13.57 14.77 -19.27
C ARG A 170 13.08 16.22 -19.37
N MET A 171 12.77 16.83 -18.23
CA MET A 171 12.41 18.25 -18.16
C MET A 171 13.61 19.15 -18.50
N ILE A 172 13.32 20.36 -18.96
CA ILE A 172 14.34 21.38 -19.26
C ILE A 172 14.73 22.13 -17.99
N ASN A 173 13.75 22.52 -17.18
CA ASN A 173 13.98 23.33 -15.98
C ASN A 173 12.88 23.15 -14.94
N PHE A 174 13.25 23.40 -13.67
CA PHE A 174 12.36 23.48 -12.52
C PHE A 174 12.60 24.83 -11.83
N ASN A 175 11.60 25.70 -11.80
CA ASN A 175 11.72 27.07 -11.28
C ASN A 175 10.88 27.27 -10.04
N VAL A 176 11.54 27.29 -8.88
CA VAL A 176 10.90 27.46 -7.57
C VAL A 176 10.22 28.82 -7.41
N GLN A 177 10.80 29.90 -8.01
CA GLN A 177 10.28 31.26 -7.80
C GLN A 177 8.99 31.51 -8.55
N ASP A 178 8.90 30.97 -9.78
CA ASP A 178 7.73 31.14 -10.65
C ASP A 178 6.73 30.00 -10.53
N GLU A 179 7.03 28.98 -9.75
CA GLU A 179 6.29 27.71 -9.57
C GLU A 179 5.97 27.07 -10.93
N THR A 180 7.02 26.82 -11.73
CA THR A 180 6.88 26.29 -13.09
C THR A 180 7.85 25.15 -13.37
N ILE A 181 7.40 24.20 -14.19
CA ILE A 181 8.27 23.24 -14.86
C ILE A 181 8.32 23.60 -16.35
N THR A 182 9.53 23.64 -16.92
CA THR A 182 9.70 23.80 -18.36
C THR A 182 10.05 22.45 -18.96
N ILE A 183 9.29 22.08 -19.99
CA ILE A 183 9.43 20.81 -20.71
C ILE A 183 9.70 21.06 -22.21
N PRO A 184 10.26 20.08 -22.95
CA PRO A 184 10.21 20.12 -24.40
C PRO A 184 8.76 20.27 -24.87
N THR A 185 8.54 21.00 -25.97
CA THR A 185 7.18 21.18 -26.49
C THR A 185 6.55 19.83 -26.78
N PRO A 186 5.39 19.49 -26.19
CA PRO A 186 4.71 18.24 -26.44
C PRO A 186 4.38 18.08 -27.94
N LEU A 187 4.58 16.89 -28.47
CA LEU A 187 4.24 16.57 -29.86
C LEU A 187 2.74 16.41 -30.09
N ILE A 188 1.93 16.51 -29.02
CA ILE A 188 0.49 16.27 -29.04
C ILE A 188 -0.24 17.62 -29.08
N GLN A 189 -0.98 17.84 -30.14
CA GLN A 189 -1.75 19.05 -30.34
C GLN A 189 -3.02 19.07 -29.47
N GLY A 190 -3.31 20.19 -28.84
CA GLY A 190 -4.55 20.41 -28.08
C GLY A 190 -4.44 20.14 -26.58
N LEU A 191 -3.26 19.83 -26.06
CA LEU A 191 -3.05 19.63 -24.62
C LEU A 191 -3.15 20.92 -23.80
N GLU A 192 -3.03 22.11 -24.43
CA GLU A 192 -3.16 23.39 -23.74
C GLU A 192 -4.56 23.60 -23.12
N ASP A 193 -5.57 22.95 -23.69
CA ASP A 193 -6.96 23.01 -23.24
C ASP A 193 -7.43 21.73 -22.53
N ALA A 194 -6.51 20.84 -22.11
CA ALA A 194 -6.80 19.56 -21.46
C ALA A 194 -7.13 19.75 -19.96
N PRO A 195 -8.41 19.76 -19.54
CA PRO A 195 -8.80 20.19 -18.18
C PRO A 195 -8.46 19.18 -17.08
N LEU A 196 -8.19 17.92 -17.45
CA LEU A 196 -7.89 16.84 -16.52
C LEU A 196 -6.45 16.34 -16.63
N LEU A 197 -5.61 17.03 -17.40
CA LEU A 197 -4.22 16.67 -17.62
C LEU A 197 -3.45 16.68 -16.31
N GLU A 198 -2.70 15.62 -16.08
CA GLU A 198 -1.79 15.46 -14.94
C GLU A 198 -0.36 15.28 -15.44
N MET A 199 0.61 15.78 -14.67
CA MET A 199 2.02 15.53 -14.89
C MET A 199 2.56 14.66 -13.76
N ILE A 200 3.12 13.50 -14.09
CA ILE A 200 3.91 12.69 -13.16
C ILE A 200 5.35 13.15 -13.23
N VAL A 201 5.90 13.58 -12.10
CA VAL A 201 7.27 14.10 -11.98
C VAL A 201 8.12 13.11 -11.21
N HIS A 202 9.25 12.71 -11.78
CA HIS A 202 10.22 11.81 -11.17
C HIS A 202 11.19 12.58 -10.26
N GLN A 203 11.21 12.24 -8.96
CA GLN A 203 11.98 12.92 -7.94
C GLN A 203 12.77 11.91 -7.11
N ARG A 204 13.99 11.60 -7.42
CA ARG A 204 14.85 10.69 -6.64
C ARG A 204 14.11 9.46 -6.05
N TRP A 205 13.60 9.57 -4.81
CA TRP A 205 12.90 8.53 -4.04
C TRP A 205 11.37 8.67 -4.00
N ALA A 206 10.81 9.62 -4.72
CA ALA A 206 9.38 9.88 -4.78
C ALA A 206 8.94 10.29 -6.19
N ILE A 207 7.64 10.38 -6.37
CA ILE A 207 7.01 11.07 -7.49
C ILE A 207 6.11 12.19 -6.98
N ALA A 208 5.91 13.22 -7.81
CA ALA A 208 4.78 14.12 -7.67
C ALA A 208 3.79 13.87 -8.81
N ILE A 209 2.48 13.98 -8.51
CA ILE A 209 1.40 14.00 -9.50
C ILE A 209 0.74 15.36 -9.40
N LEU A 210 0.97 16.20 -10.41
CA LEU A 210 0.56 17.59 -10.44
C LEU A 210 -0.52 17.80 -11.48
N ARG A 211 -1.68 18.35 -11.10
CA ARG A 211 -2.75 18.69 -12.03
C ARG A 211 -2.34 19.94 -12.84
N VAL A 212 -2.32 19.82 -14.16
CA VAL A 212 -1.90 20.90 -15.03
C VAL A 212 -2.99 21.97 -15.10
N ARG A 213 -2.65 23.21 -14.73
CA ARG A 213 -3.54 24.36 -14.81
C ARG A 213 -3.44 25.09 -16.13
N SER A 214 -2.23 25.22 -16.66
CA SER A 214 -1.99 25.89 -17.94
C SER A 214 -0.64 25.49 -18.53
N MET A 215 -0.55 25.51 -19.84
CA MET A 215 0.67 25.32 -20.61
C MET A 215 0.86 26.50 -21.57
N GLU A 216 2.07 27.04 -21.62
CA GLU A 216 2.42 28.15 -22.52
C GLU A 216 3.63 27.75 -23.40
N THR A 217 3.38 27.50 -24.68
CA THR A 217 4.43 27.11 -25.63
C THR A 217 5.23 28.31 -26.10
N LYS A 218 6.56 28.20 -26.03
CA LYS A 218 7.53 29.23 -26.49
C LYS A 218 8.60 28.55 -27.35
N GLY A 219 8.31 28.40 -28.63
CA GLY A 219 9.20 27.69 -29.56
C GLY A 219 9.30 26.23 -29.22
N ASP A 220 10.50 25.75 -28.92
CA ASP A 220 10.78 24.35 -28.64
C ASP A 220 10.56 23.95 -27.16
N SER A 221 10.06 24.87 -26.33
CA SER A 221 9.80 24.64 -24.93
C SER A 221 8.39 25.07 -24.53
N THR A 222 7.84 24.39 -23.51
CA THR A 222 6.54 24.67 -22.91
C THR A 222 6.69 24.88 -21.42
N VAL A 223 6.16 26.00 -20.92
CA VAL A 223 6.10 26.32 -19.49
C VAL A 223 4.79 25.81 -18.94
N VAL A 224 4.86 24.94 -17.94
CA VAL A 224 3.71 24.32 -17.30
C VAL A 224 3.51 24.89 -15.90
N ARG A 225 2.24 25.20 -15.57
CA ARG A 225 1.79 25.65 -14.24
C ARG A 225 0.74 24.70 -13.71
N PHE A 226 0.65 24.58 -12.39
CA PHE A 226 -0.16 23.57 -11.73
C PHE A 226 -1.26 24.20 -10.87
N HIS A 227 -2.21 23.37 -10.46
CA HIS A 227 -3.25 23.75 -9.51
C HIS A 227 -2.71 23.73 -8.07
N GLU A 228 -3.44 24.42 -7.18
CA GLU A 228 -3.24 24.35 -5.74
C GLU A 228 -4.05 23.17 -5.14
N PRO A 229 -3.60 22.56 -4.04
CA PRO A 229 -2.47 22.93 -3.20
C PRO A 229 -1.12 22.35 -3.65
N GLU A 230 -1.11 21.42 -4.61
CA GLU A 230 0.09 20.66 -4.98
C GLU A 230 1.20 21.54 -5.58
N SER A 231 0.86 22.63 -6.26
CA SER A 231 1.86 23.60 -6.77
C SER A 231 2.69 24.16 -5.62
N HIS A 232 2.04 24.75 -4.64
CA HIS A 232 2.73 25.30 -3.47
C HIS A 232 3.59 24.27 -2.74
N LEU A 233 3.09 23.07 -2.53
CA LEU A 233 3.81 22.01 -1.81
C LEU A 233 5.07 21.57 -2.58
N GLU A 234 4.95 21.33 -3.89
CA GLU A 234 6.04 20.88 -4.74
C GLU A 234 7.18 21.89 -4.82
N PHE A 235 6.85 23.18 -4.92
CA PHE A 235 7.86 24.22 -5.05
C PHE A 235 8.38 24.77 -3.72
N SER A 236 7.71 24.51 -2.60
CA SER A 236 8.12 24.96 -1.27
C SER A 236 9.02 23.98 -0.54
N HIS A 237 8.75 22.68 -0.64
CA HIS A 237 9.52 21.68 0.11
C HIS A 237 10.84 21.36 -0.59
N PRO A 238 12.00 21.41 0.13
CA PRO A 238 13.32 21.21 -0.48
C PRO A 238 13.66 19.74 -0.81
N TRP A 239 12.95 18.76 -0.23
CA TRP A 239 13.27 17.34 -0.33
C TRP A 239 12.00 16.46 -0.32
N PRO A 240 11.79 15.60 -1.35
CA PRO A 240 12.52 15.58 -2.62
C PRO A 240 12.11 16.74 -3.53
N GLN A 241 13.02 17.15 -4.40
CA GLN A 241 12.73 18.07 -5.52
C GLN A 241 13.32 17.50 -6.81
N PRO A 242 12.79 17.88 -7.97
CA PRO A 242 13.41 17.56 -9.25
C PRO A 242 14.86 18.03 -9.32
N VAL A 243 15.71 17.21 -9.88
CA VAL A 243 17.14 17.50 -10.07
C VAL A 243 17.34 18.11 -11.46
N ILE A 244 17.98 19.27 -11.51
CA ILE A 244 18.43 19.91 -12.75
C ILE A 244 19.96 19.87 -12.78
N GLY A 245 20.53 19.46 -13.92
CA GLY A 245 21.98 19.31 -14.07
C GLY A 245 22.57 18.10 -13.35
N GLY A 246 21.79 17.04 -13.14
CA GLY A 246 22.30 15.78 -12.57
C GLY A 246 23.31 15.08 -13.49
N GLU A 247 24.13 14.20 -12.95
CA GLU A 247 25.18 13.47 -13.67
C GLU A 247 24.65 12.69 -14.89
N LYS A 248 23.42 12.13 -14.77
CA LYS A 248 22.75 11.38 -15.83
C LYS A 248 21.62 12.19 -16.50
N GLY A 249 21.58 13.51 -16.30
CA GLY A 249 20.58 14.43 -16.84
C GLY A 249 19.57 14.93 -15.82
N ASN A 250 18.59 15.70 -16.28
CA ASN A 250 17.54 16.27 -15.45
C ASN A 250 16.52 15.22 -15.01
N SER A 251 15.75 15.51 -13.98
CA SER A 251 14.55 14.74 -13.61
C SER A 251 13.58 14.63 -14.80
N SER A 252 12.84 13.56 -14.82
CA SER A 252 11.94 13.21 -15.93
C SER A 252 10.48 13.42 -15.54
N PHE A 253 9.62 13.46 -16.54
CA PHE A 253 8.18 13.61 -16.40
C PHE A 253 7.41 12.79 -17.44
N CYS A 254 6.12 12.58 -17.20
CA CYS A 254 5.16 12.04 -18.15
C CYS A 254 3.83 12.78 -17.99
N LEU A 255 3.17 13.10 -19.11
CA LEU A 255 1.82 13.66 -19.12
C LEU A 255 0.80 12.54 -19.26
N VAL A 256 -0.27 12.59 -18.45
CA VAL A 256 -1.30 11.54 -18.41
C VAL A 256 -2.70 12.14 -18.28
N ASN A 257 -3.70 11.33 -18.58
CA ASN A 257 -5.11 11.63 -18.33
C ASN A 257 -5.70 12.73 -19.23
N ASP A 258 -5.49 12.61 -20.53
CA ASP A 258 -6.26 13.33 -21.52
C ASP A 258 -6.68 12.39 -22.67
N LEU A 259 -7.82 12.68 -23.28
CA LEU A 259 -8.35 11.87 -24.38
C LEU A 259 -7.44 11.85 -25.62
N SER A 260 -6.68 12.93 -25.86
CA SER A 260 -5.73 13.02 -26.96
C SER A 260 -4.51 12.10 -26.79
N LEU A 261 -4.29 11.59 -25.58
CA LEU A 261 -3.22 10.64 -25.24
C LEU A 261 -3.67 9.18 -25.37
N LEU A 262 -4.95 8.93 -25.70
CA LEU A 262 -5.50 7.57 -25.82
C LEU A 262 -5.07 6.95 -27.15
N ASP A 263 -3.87 6.40 -27.24
CA ASP A 263 -3.27 5.96 -28.50
C ASP A 263 -2.71 4.53 -28.51
N GLU A 264 -2.58 3.89 -27.35
CA GLU A 264 -2.09 2.51 -27.20
C GLU A 264 -3.18 1.54 -26.72
N PRO A 265 -3.18 0.25 -27.18
CA PRO A 265 -4.10 -0.75 -26.68
C PRO A 265 -3.93 -1.02 -25.19
N GLY A 266 -5.04 -1.01 -24.46
CA GLY A 266 -5.08 -1.17 -23.00
C GLY A 266 -5.19 0.15 -22.26
N GLU A 267 -5.18 1.26 -22.95
CA GLU A 267 -5.39 2.57 -22.37
C GLU A 267 -6.87 2.95 -22.26
N TRP A 268 -7.16 3.81 -21.26
CA TRP A 268 -8.49 4.35 -21.02
C TRP A 268 -8.46 5.79 -20.53
N TYR A 269 -9.59 6.49 -20.74
CA TYR A 269 -9.84 7.85 -20.27
C TYR A 269 -11.28 7.98 -19.79
N GLN A 270 -11.51 8.70 -18.68
CA GLN A 270 -12.83 9.07 -18.22
C GLN A 270 -13.06 10.56 -18.36
N GLU A 271 -14.13 10.93 -19.06
CA GLU A 271 -14.62 12.30 -19.12
C GLU A 271 -15.59 12.55 -17.97
N TYR A 272 -15.13 13.17 -16.89
CA TYR A 272 -15.88 13.31 -15.65
C TYR A 272 -17.27 13.98 -15.80
N PRO A 273 -17.42 15.11 -16.56
CA PRO A 273 -18.72 15.77 -16.67
C PRO A 273 -19.82 14.91 -17.30
N SER A 274 -19.48 14.10 -18.28
CA SER A 274 -20.42 13.19 -18.97
C SER A 274 -20.51 11.80 -18.35
N GLY A 275 -19.53 11.44 -17.52
CA GLY A 275 -19.35 10.08 -17.02
C GLY A 275 -18.90 9.08 -18.08
N ARG A 276 -18.59 9.53 -19.30
CA ARG A 276 -18.19 8.64 -20.39
C ARG A 276 -16.79 8.09 -20.17
N ILE A 277 -16.66 6.78 -20.33
CA ILE A 277 -15.38 6.05 -20.28
C ILE A 277 -15.03 5.67 -21.71
N TYR A 278 -13.81 6.00 -22.14
CA TYR A 278 -13.23 5.59 -23.42
C TYR A 278 -12.16 4.54 -23.13
N TYR A 279 -12.19 3.44 -23.87
CA TYR A 279 -11.21 2.36 -23.74
C TYR A 279 -10.72 1.89 -25.10
N TYR A 280 -9.42 1.73 -25.26
CA TYR A 280 -8.81 1.10 -26.43
C TYR A 280 -8.50 -0.38 -26.08
N PRO A 281 -9.33 -1.35 -26.52
CA PRO A 281 -9.13 -2.75 -26.18
C PRO A 281 -7.79 -3.29 -26.67
N ARG A 282 -7.20 -4.18 -25.88
CA ARG A 282 -6.03 -4.95 -26.28
C ARG A 282 -6.39 -5.95 -27.35
N GLU A 283 -5.38 -6.46 -28.06
CA GLU A 283 -5.57 -7.56 -28.99
C GLU A 283 -6.20 -8.76 -28.28
N ASN A 284 -7.26 -9.34 -28.87
CA ASN A 284 -8.04 -10.45 -28.34
C ASN A 284 -8.94 -10.14 -27.12
N GLU A 285 -9.18 -8.91 -26.77
CA GLU A 285 -10.22 -8.52 -25.83
C GLU A 285 -11.56 -8.31 -26.54
N ASP A 286 -12.54 -9.17 -26.29
CA ASP A 286 -13.93 -9.00 -26.77
C ASP A 286 -14.73 -8.21 -25.74
N MET A 287 -14.94 -6.92 -25.97
CA MET A 287 -15.66 -6.03 -25.06
C MET A 287 -17.14 -6.39 -24.87
N ASN A 288 -17.72 -7.25 -25.72
CA ASN A 288 -19.07 -7.77 -25.48
C ASN A 288 -19.10 -8.85 -24.39
N GLN A 289 -17.95 -9.44 -24.06
CA GLN A 289 -17.79 -10.51 -23.06
C GLN A 289 -16.91 -10.08 -21.89
N ALA A 290 -16.16 -8.98 -22.04
CA ALA A 290 -15.18 -8.55 -21.05
C ALA A 290 -15.84 -8.18 -19.72
N THR A 291 -15.24 -8.64 -18.64
CA THR A 291 -15.53 -8.15 -17.29
C THR A 291 -14.68 -6.91 -17.05
N VAL A 292 -15.33 -5.76 -16.83
CA VAL A 292 -14.66 -4.51 -16.53
C VAL A 292 -15.06 -4.05 -15.13
N ILE A 293 -14.08 -3.85 -14.25
CA ILE A 293 -14.30 -3.42 -12.87
C ILE A 293 -13.55 -2.12 -12.61
N VAL A 294 -14.23 -1.18 -11.96
CA VAL A 294 -13.65 0.07 -11.47
C VAL A 294 -13.87 0.16 -9.96
N PRO A 295 -12.93 0.71 -9.18
CA PRO A 295 -13.06 0.78 -7.74
C PRO A 295 -13.99 1.93 -7.32
N ALA A 296 -14.82 1.66 -6.30
CA ALA A 296 -15.69 2.65 -5.68
C ALA A 296 -15.30 2.97 -4.23
N LEU A 297 -14.57 2.09 -3.56
CA LEU A 297 -14.14 2.25 -2.18
C LEU A 297 -12.61 2.36 -2.09
N GLU A 298 -12.12 3.23 -1.21
CA GLU A 298 -10.70 3.29 -0.84
C GLU A 298 -10.35 2.29 0.26
N ASN A 299 -11.30 2.00 1.18
CA ASN A 299 -11.12 1.05 2.26
C ASN A 299 -12.15 -0.09 2.19
N LEU A 300 -11.69 -1.34 2.27
CA LEU A 300 -12.56 -2.52 2.35
C LEU A 300 -12.90 -2.89 3.79
N VAL A 301 -11.88 -2.91 4.65
CA VAL A 301 -12.02 -3.29 6.06
C VAL A 301 -11.35 -2.26 6.96
N PHE A 302 -12.03 -1.89 8.03
CA PHE A 302 -11.47 -1.08 9.08
C PHE A 302 -11.67 -1.74 10.45
N VAL A 303 -10.58 -2.25 11.01
CA VAL A 303 -10.52 -2.75 12.38
C VAL A 303 -10.30 -1.54 13.30
N ASP A 304 -11.37 -1.09 13.96
CA ASP A 304 -11.45 0.21 14.64
C ASP A 304 -11.60 0.04 16.16
N GLY A 305 -10.48 -0.11 16.85
CA GLY A 305 -10.40 -0.16 18.30
C GLY A 305 -9.71 1.06 18.92
N SER A 306 -9.56 1.04 20.24
CA SER A 306 -8.83 2.04 21.03
C SER A 306 -7.97 1.36 22.10
N LEU A 307 -7.15 2.15 22.82
CA LEU A 307 -6.36 1.62 23.94
C LEU A 307 -7.23 1.06 25.08
N GLU A 308 -8.38 1.71 25.34
CA GLU A 308 -9.31 1.31 26.39
C GLU A 308 -10.20 0.14 25.97
N ARG A 309 -10.52 0.07 24.69
CA ARG A 309 -11.39 -0.95 24.09
C ARG A 309 -10.77 -1.47 22.80
N PRO A 310 -9.72 -2.28 22.86
CA PRO A 310 -9.10 -2.83 21.66
C PRO A 310 -10.02 -3.87 21.00
N VAL A 311 -9.90 -3.99 19.67
CA VAL A 311 -10.40 -5.16 18.94
C VAL A 311 -9.43 -6.31 19.16
N GLN A 312 -9.94 -7.53 19.45
CA GLN A 312 -9.08 -8.64 19.82
C GLN A 312 -9.50 -9.95 19.16
N TYR A 313 -8.50 -10.79 18.84
CA TYR A 313 -8.67 -12.16 18.37
C TYR A 313 -9.65 -12.25 17.18
N VAL A 314 -9.35 -11.48 16.14
CA VAL A 314 -10.06 -11.56 14.85
C VAL A 314 -9.08 -12.05 13.80
N LYS A 315 -9.47 -13.06 13.05
CA LYS A 315 -8.64 -13.66 12.01
C LYS A 315 -9.36 -13.66 10.66
N PHE A 316 -8.67 -13.23 9.61
CA PHE A 316 -9.05 -13.46 8.23
C PHE A 316 -8.20 -14.60 7.66
N LYS A 317 -8.84 -15.58 7.02
CA LYS A 317 -8.16 -16.76 6.51
C LYS A 317 -8.61 -17.10 5.10
N ASN A 318 -7.65 -17.22 4.17
CA ASN A 318 -7.87 -17.57 2.76
C ASN A 318 -8.85 -16.64 2.01
N VAL A 319 -9.02 -15.40 2.46
CA VAL A 319 -9.92 -14.41 1.84
C VAL A 319 -9.15 -13.58 0.81
N ARG A 320 -9.78 -13.29 -0.33
CA ARG A 320 -9.24 -12.35 -1.30
C ARG A 320 -9.87 -10.97 -1.10
N PHE A 321 -9.03 -9.92 -1.14
CA PHE A 321 -9.43 -8.51 -1.04
C PHE A 321 -9.00 -7.80 -2.33
N GLU A 322 -9.96 -7.16 -3.02
CA GLU A 322 -9.71 -6.61 -4.34
C GLU A 322 -10.42 -5.28 -4.60
N HIS A 323 -9.90 -4.53 -5.59
CA HIS A 323 -10.51 -3.37 -6.20
C HIS A 323 -10.73 -2.20 -5.24
N THR A 324 -9.66 -1.59 -4.78
CA THR A 324 -9.75 -0.32 -4.05
C THR A 324 -9.27 0.87 -4.87
N ALA A 325 -9.84 2.04 -4.57
CA ALA A 325 -9.55 3.30 -5.24
C ALA A 325 -8.38 4.06 -4.62
N TRP A 326 -7.81 4.96 -5.43
CA TRP A 326 -6.90 6.02 -5.00
C TRP A 326 -7.22 7.29 -5.78
N ASN A 327 -8.24 8.05 -5.35
CA ASN A 327 -8.84 9.12 -6.17
C ASN A 327 -8.25 10.50 -5.88
N ARG A 328 -7.69 10.73 -4.69
CA ARG A 328 -7.24 12.05 -4.25
C ARG A 328 -6.26 12.75 -5.22
N PRO A 329 -5.31 12.10 -5.91
CA PRO A 329 -4.42 12.80 -6.84
C PRO A 329 -5.15 13.57 -7.95
N SER A 330 -6.33 13.12 -8.39
CA SER A 330 -7.12 13.84 -9.39
C SER A 330 -7.86 15.07 -8.84
N SER A 331 -7.95 15.21 -7.51
CA SER A 331 -8.64 16.35 -6.87
C SER A 331 -7.69 17.33 -6.16
N GLU A 332 -6.58 16.84 -5.61
CA GLU A 332 -5.67 17.63 -4.78
C GLU A 332 -4.19 17.49 -5.18
N GLY A 333 -3.92 16.75 -6.28
CA GLY A 333 -2.58 16.36 -6.63
C GLY A 333 -1.95 15.39 -5.62
N HIS A 334 -0.67 15.08 -5.79
CA HIS A 334 0.08 14.21 -4.88
C HIS A 334 1.54 14.63 -4.85
N VAL A 335 1.99 15.14 -3.71
CA VAL A 335 3.38 15.49 -3.44
C VAL A 335 3.77 14.78 -2.15
N THR A 336 4.83 13.98 -2.19
CA THR A 336 5.20 13.10 -1.08
C THR A 336 6.54 13.47 -0.46
N LEU A 337 6.66 13.24 0.85
CA LEU A 337 7.94 13.31 1.54
C LEU A 337 8.75 12.04 1.27
N GLN A 338 8.22 10.88 1.63
CA GLN A 338 8.82 9.56 1.46
C GLN A 338 7.78 8.45 1.71
N GLY A 339 7.94 7.28 1.09
CA GLY A 339 7.14 6.10 1.40
C GLY A 339 5.63 6.26 1.17
N GLY A 340 5.21 7.15 0.28
CA GLY A 340 3.79 7.45 0.02
C GLY A 340 3.16 8.44 1.00
N PHE A 341 3.88 8.92 2.03
CA PHE A 341 3.38 9.94 2.95
C PHE A 341 3.33 11.31 2.29
N ARG A 342 2.12 11.78 2.00
CA ARG A 342 1.91 13.05 1.32
C ARG A 342 2.14 14.24 2.22
N LEU A 343 2.67 15.31 1.67
CA LEU A 343 2.81 16.59 2.33
C LEU A 343 1.44 17.27 2.50
N LEU A 344 1.19 17.77 3.69
CA LEU A 344 0.07 18.67 4.02
C LEU A 344 0.54 20.11 4.04
N ASP A 345 1.76 20.32 4.53
CA ASP A 345 2.42 21.61 4.58
C ASP A 345 3.94 21.40 4.65
N ALA A 346 4.71 22.31 4.07
CA ALA A 346 6.15 22.21 4.02
C ALA A 346 6.79 23.58 3.79
N TYR A 347 7.91 23.86 4.47
CA TYR A 347 8.67 25.07 4.25
C TYR A 347 10.10 24.96 4.79
N LYS A 348 10.97 25.82 4.30
CA LYS A 348 12.28 26.08 4.90
C LYS A 348 12.13 27.09 6.02
N LEU A 349 12.59 26.76 7.20
CA LEU A 349 12.63 27.71 8.30
C LEU A 349 13.71 28.77 8.08
N ALA A 350 13.36 30.03 8.32
CA ALA A 350 14.32 31.11 8.48
C ALA A 350 15.01 31.07 9.86
N THR A 351 14.43 30.36 10.83
CA THR A 351 14.88 30.20 12.20
C THR A 351 15.08 28.72 12.52
N PRO A 352 15.83 28.37 13.57
CA PRO A 352 16.00 26.99 13.98
C PRO A 352 14.68 26.23 14.07
N GLY A 353 14.73 24.94 13.75
CA GLY A 353 13.60 24.04 13.79
C GLY A 353 13.11 23.74 15.20
N LEU A 354 12.74 22.49 15.43
CA LEU A 354 12.27 22.01 16.74
C LEU A 354 13.45 21.92 17.73
N PRO A 355 13.19 21.97 19.06
CA PRO A 355 14.24 21.79 20.05
C PRO A 355 15.07 20.52 19.84
N GLU A 356 14.44 19.42 19.42
CA GLU A 356 15.06 18.14 19.12
C GLU A 356 15.85 18.14 17.80
N LYS A 357 15.55 19.08 16.90
CA LYS A 357 16.19 19.26 15.60
C LYS A 357 16.39 20.74 15.28
N ALA A 358 17.24 21.38 16.10
CA ALA A 358 17.47 22.83 16.04
C ALA A 358 18.04 23.34 14.70
N THR A 359 18.62 22.45 13.90
CA THR A 359 19.16 22.77 12.57
C THR A 359 18.26 22.35 11.41
N LEU A 360 17.03 21.93 11.69
CA LEU A 360 16.10 21.48 10.66
C LEU A 360 15.74 22.63 9.71
N GLU A 361 15.98 22.41 8.42
CA GLU A 361 15.70 23.39 7.36
C GLU A 361 14.47 23.01 6.49
N ASN A 362 13.91 21.82 6.72
CA ASN A 362 12.89 21.21 5.87
C ASN A 362 11.72 20.67 6.70
N GLN A 363 11.14 21.48 7.55
CA GLN A 363 9.95 21.05 8.30
C GLN A 363 8.83 20.60 7.37
N ALA A 364 8.15 19.51 7.75
CA ALA A 364 7.07 18.95 6.99
C ALA A 364 5.97 18.38 7.89
N TRP A 365 4.74 18.58 7.48
CA TRP A 365 3.56 17.93 8.02
C TRP A 365 3.02 17.00 6.96
N ILE A 366 2.76 15.77 7.35
CA ILE A 366 2.39 14.70 6.43
C ILE A 366 1.05 14.09 6.78
N ALA A 367 0.45 13.44 5.81
CA ALA A 367 -0.68 12.54 6.02
C ALA A 367 -0.33 11.14 5.53
N ARG A 368 -0.91 10.18 6.21
CA ARG A 368 -0.80 8.77 5.93
C ARG A 368 -1.42 8.45 4.56
N PRO A 369 -0.84 7.54 3.76
CA PRO A 369 -1.46 7.05 2.55
C PRO A 369 -2.74 6.28 2.86
N GLU A 370 -3.67 6.27 1.92
CA GLU A 370 -4.89 5.47 1.97
C GLU A 370 -4.53 3.98 1.97
N ALA A 371 -5.37 3.13 2.59
CA ALA A 371 -5.14 1.68 2.63
C ALA A 371 -6.44 0.89 2.47
N ALA A 372 -6.35 -0.26 1.78
CA ALA A 372 -7.48 -1.16 1.62
C ALA A 372 -7.94 -1.76 2.94
N ILE A 373 -6.99 -2.19 3.77
CA ILE A 373 -7.25 -2.71 5.11
C ILE A 373 -6.56 -1.80 6.11
N ARG A 374 -7.33 -1.24 7.03
CA ARG A 374 -6.82 -0.38 8.11
C ARG A 374 -7.05 -1.05 9.47
N VAL A 375 -6.05 -1.01 10.32
CA VAL A 375 -6.10 -1.63 11.65
C VAL A 375 -5.51 -0.69 12.69
N LYS A 376 -6.27 -0.38 13.73
CA LYS A 376 -5.76 0.41 14.86
C LYS A 376 -6.34 -0.07 16.20
N GLY A 377 -5.62 0.21 17.30
CA GLY A 377 -6.08 -0.07 18.65
C GLY A 377 -6.51 -1.52 18.84
N SER A 378 -5.65 -2.48 18.53
CA SER A 378 -6.06 -3.87 18.42
C SER A 378 -4.97 -4.86 18.86
N ASN A 379 -5.38 -6.11 19.09
CA ASN A 379 -4.51 -7.16 19.56
C ASN A 379 -4.91 -8.52 18.96
N ASN A 380 -3.96 -9.28 18.43
CA ASN A 380 -4.22 -10.55 17.75
C ASN A 380 -5.18 -10.38 16.56
N ILE A 381 -4.81 -9.52 15.62
CA ILE A 381 -5.48 -9.40 14.32
C ILE A 381 -4.61 -10.07 13.28
N ASP A 382 -5.10 -11.17 12.72
CA ASP A 382 -4.31 -12.03 11.86
C ASP A 382 -4.88 -12.09 10.44
N PHE A 383 -3.97 -12.08 9.46
CA PHE A 383 -4.25 -12.40 8.06
C PHE A 383 -3.41 -13.62 7.68
N ASP A 384 -4.05 -14.72 7.32
CA ASP A 384 -3.42 -16.02 7.06
C ASP A 384 -3.90 -16.60 5.73
N GLY A 385 -2.98 -16.80 4.79
CA GLY A 385 -3.30 -17.32 3.46
C GLY A 385 -4.17 -16.38 2.61
N CYS A 386 -4.22 -15.09 2.94
CA CYS A 386 -5.05 -14.11 2.24
C CYS A 386 -4.39 -13.63 0.94
N THR A 387 -5.20 -13.17 0.00
CA THR A 387 -4.72 -12.49 -1.21
C THR A 387 -5.19 -11.04 -1.23
N PHE A 388 -4.27 -10.14 -1.49
CA PHE A 388 -4.50 -8.70 -1.65
C PHE A 388 -4.06 -8.32 -3.05
N GLN A 389 -5.00 -7.90 -3.89
CA GLN A 389 -4.69 -7.54 -5.27
C GLN A 389 -5.60 -6.44 -5.82
N HIS A 390 -5.21 -5.81 -6.92
CA HIS A 390 -6.00 -4.78 -7.58
C HIS A 390 -6.33 -3.60 -6.66
N MET A 391 -5.33 -3.08 -5.96
CA MET A 391 -5.50 -2.00 -5.00
C MET A 391 -4.89 -0.70 -5.50
N GLY A 392 -5.63 0.41 -5.35
CA GLY A 392 -5.16 1.72 -5.79
C GLY A 392 -4.07 2.33 -4.91
N ALA A 393 -4.02 1.97 -3.62
CA ALA A 393 -3.06 2.50 -2.65
C ALA A 393 -2.46 1.38 -1.79
N THR A 394 -2.24 1.59 -0.49
CA THR A 394 -1.64 0.62 0.43
C THR A 394 -2.54 -0.61 0.63
N GLY A 395 -1.94 -1.80 0.70
CA GLY A 395 -2.67 -3.05 0.95
C GLY A 395 -3.18 -3.14 2.38
N VAL A 396 -2.30 -3.45 3.32
CA VAL A 396 -2.62 -3.54 4.77
C VAL A 396 -1.83 -2.50 5.55
N ASP A 397 -2.50 -1.78 6.44
CA ASP A 397 -1.89 -0.78 7.31
C ASP A 397 -2.23 -1.03 8.79
N TYR A 398 -1.22 -1.43 9.56
CA TYR A 398 -1.27 -1.49 11.02
C TYR A 398 -0.87 -0.12 11.59
N GLU A 399 -1.83 0.80 11.69
CA GLU A 399 -1.60 2.23 11.90
C GLU A 399 -1.04 2.58 13.28
N TRP A 400 -1.69 2.12 14.34
CA TRP A 400 -1.41 2.58 15.69
C TRP A 400 -1.93 1.60 16.75
N ALA A 401 -1.13 1.35 17.80
CA ALA A 401 -1.51 0.49 18.93
C ALA A 401 -1.99 -0.92 18.50
N VAL A 402 -1.31 -1.52 17.51
CA VAL A 402 -1.55 -2.89 17.05
C VAL A 402 -0.50 -3.80 17.66
N THR A 403 -0.93 -4.86 18.34
CA THR A 403 0.00 -5.75 19.05
C THR A 403 -0.29 -7.22 18.81
N ASN A 404 0.74 -8.08 18.95
CA ASN A 404 0.63 -9.55 18.86
C ASN A 404 -0.12 -10.04 17.60
N SER A 405 0.12 -9.42 16.48
CA SER A 405 -0.63 -9.64 15.23
C SER A 405 0.26 -10.26 14.15
N THR A 406 -0.35 -10.97 13.21
CA THR A 406 0.40 -11.73 12.20
C THR A 406 -0.15 -11.49 10.80
N ILE A 407 0.75 -11.34 9.82
CA ILE A 407 0.46 -11.45 8.39
C ILE A 407 1.31 -12.61 7.87
N ASN A 408 0.66 -13.70 7.52
CA ASN A 408 1.33 -14.96 7.22
C ASN A 408 0.83 -15.60 5.93
N SER A 409 1.74 -16.20 5.17
CA SER A 409 1.43 -17.03 3.98
C SER A 409 0.48 -16.35 2.98
N SER A 410 0.54 -15.02 2.90
CA SER A 410 -0.37 -14.21 2.10
C SER A 410 0.30 -13.70 0.81
N CYS A 411 -0.50 -13.37 -0.19
CA CYS A 411 -0.04 -12.86 -1.47
C CYS A 411 -0.48 -11.40 -1.65
N PHE A 412 0.47 -10.53 -2.03
CA PHE A 412 0.24 -9.13 -2.35
C PHE A 412 0.72 -8.89 -3.78
N THR A 413 -0.19 -8.53 -4.67
CA THR A 413 0.15 -8.29 -6.08
C THR A 413 -0.76 -7.21 -6.68
N ASP A 414 -0.26 -6.47 -7.68
CA ASP A 414 -0.96 -5.33 -8.28
C ASP A 414 -1.50 -4.34 -7.23
N ILE A 415 -0.57 -3.87 -6.37
CA ILE A 415 -0.83 -2.88 -5.32
C ILE A 415 -0.29 -1.52 -5.77
N GLY A 416 -1.13 -0.48 -5.73
CA GLY A 416 -0.74 0.87 -6.14
C GLY A 416 0.29 1.53 -5.23
N GLY A 417 0.24 1.25 -3.93
CA GLY A 417 1.14 1.75 -2.89
C GLY A 417 1.97 0.68 -2.20
N THR A 418 2.24 0.86 -0.91
CA THR A 418 2.96 -0.09 -0.06
C THR A 418 2.11 -1.35 0.20
N ALA A 419 2.68 -2.54 0.05
CA ALA A 419 1.91 -3.76 0.31
C ALA A 419 1.51 -3.89 1.79
N ILE A 420 2.49 -3.76 2.69
CA ILE A 420 2.30 -3.83 4.15
C ILE A 420 2.96 -2.63 4.80
N LEU A 421 2.16 -1.80 5.46
CA LEU A 421 2.60 -0.64 6.23
C LEU A 421 2.30 -0.88 7.71
N MET A 422 3.20 -0.48 8.62
CA MET A 422 2.97 -0.65 10.05
C MET A 422 3.67 0.39 10.90
N GLY A 423 3.05 0.74 12.02
CA GLY A 423 3.62 1.60 13.03
C GLY A 423 3.21 3.07 12.90
N ALA A 424 3.58 3.84 13.91
CA ALA A 424 3.37 5.27 13.90
C ALA A 424 4.38 5.96 12.97
N PHE A 425 3.88 6.93 12.26
CA PHE A 425 4.66 7.93 11.55
C PHE A 425 4.09 9.26 12.03
N PRO A 426 4.89 10.21 12.53
CA PRO A 426 4.35 11.49 12.99
C PRO A 426 3.58 12.18 11.86
N ASP A 427 2.28 11.99 11.87
CA ASP A 427 1.30 12.49 10.90
C ASP A 427 0.12 13.15 11.65
N GLY A 428 -0.89 13.60 10.96
CA GLY A 428 -2.09 14.13 11.60
C GLY A 428 -1.89 15.43 12.38
N GLY A 429 -0.95 16.29 11.96
CA GLY A 429 -0.73 17.63 12.55
C GLY A 429 0.54 17.76 13.37
N PHE A 430 1.32 16.69 13.52
CA PHE A 430 2.66 16.74 14.10
C PHE A 430 3.71 16.98 12.99
N GLU A 431 4.80 17.67 13.34
CA GLU A 431 5.93 17.78 12.44
C GLU A 431 6.63 16.41 12.34
N THR A 432 6.86 15.93 11.12
CA THR A 432 7.21 14.52 10.88
C THR A 432 8.58 14.09 11.39
N HIS A 433 9.48 15.03 11.64
CA HIS A 433 10.83 14.72 12.15
C HIS A 433 10.88 14.60 13.67
N VAL A 434 9.79 14.89 14.40
CA VAL A 434 9.73 14.71 15.85
C VAL A 434 9.76 13.22 16.19
N PRO A 435 10.72 12.76 17.02
CA PRO A 435 10.78 11.35 17.42
C PRO A 435 9.51 10.91 18.15
N PHE A 436 8.88 9.84 17.68
CA PHE A 436 7.72 9.28 18.36
C PHE A 436 8.16 8.41 19.54
N LYS A 437 8.00 8.97 20.75
CA LYS A 437 8.27 8.28 22.02
C LYS A 437 7.06 8.44 22.95
N PRO A 438 6.03 7.61 22.79
CA PRO A 438 4.82 7.74 23.59
C PRO A 438 5.09 7.40 25.06
N ILE A 439 4.40 8.09 25.98
CA ILE A 439 4.46 7.81 27.42
C ILE A 439 3.86 6.43 27.69
N ASN A 440 2.78 6.08 27.01
CA ASN A 440 2.17 4.76 27.08
C ASN A 440 2.69 3.89 25.92
N GLU A 441 3.61 2.98 26.21
CA GLU A 441 4.19 2.08 25.18
C GLU A 441 3.13 1.22 24.44
N LYS A 442 1.89 1.12 24.93
CA LYS A 442 0.79 0.45 24.20
C LYS A 442 0.34 1.21 22.95
N GLU A 443 0.73 2.47 22.79
CA GLU A 443 0.49 3.24 21.58
C GLU A 443 1.37 2.79 20.40
N LEU A 444 2.47 2.08 20.68
CA LEU A 444 3.33 1.51 19.65
C LEU A 444 2.69 0.27 19.01
N CYS A 445 2.91 0.11 17.73
CA CYS A 445 2.76 -1.18 17.09
C CYS A 445 3.91 -2.08 17.52
N SER A 446 3.60 -3.25 18.10
CA SER A 446 4.63 -4.13 18.65
C SER A 446 4.28 -5.62 18.57
N ASP A 447 5.32 -6.44 18.63
CA ASP A 447 5.17 -7.89 18.65
C ASP A 447 4.37 -8.40 17.43
N ILE A 448 4.70 -7.84 16.24
CA ILE A 448 4.06 -8.16 14.97
C ILE A 448 4.99 -9.09 14.18
N LEU A 449 4.39 -10.12 13.57
CA LEU A 449 5.07 -11.07 12.72
C LEU A 449 4.56 -10.96 11.27
N VAL A 450 5.47 -10.65 10.34
CA VAL A 450 5.21 -10.65 8.89
C VAL A 450 6.08 -11.74 8.28
N GLN A 451 5.49 -12.86 7.89
CA GLN A 451 6.28 -14.00 7.43
C GLN A 451 5.65 -14.79 6.28
N ASP A 452 6.50 -15.44 5.49
CA ASP A 452 6.12 -16.34 4.39
C ASP A 452 5.15 -15.70 3.37
N ASN A 453 5.22 -14.37 3.18
CA ASN A 453 4.37 -13.67 2.24
C ASN A 453 5.08 -13.48 0.88
N LEU A 454 4.32 -13.61 -0.22
CA LEU A 454 4.72 -13.20 -1.54
C LEU A 454 4.26 -11.76 -1.79
N ILE A 455 5.19 -10.85 -2.00
CA ILE A 455 4.95 -9.45 -2.30
C ILE A 455 5.60 -9.15 -3.65
N THR A 456 4.78 -8.93 -4.67
CA THR A 456 5.30 -8.74 -6.03
C THR A 456 4.43 -7.80 -6.84
N ASN A 457 5.04 -7.03 -7.76
CA ASN A 457 4.33 -6.08 -8.60
C ASN A 457 3.50 -5.10 -7.76
N VAL A 458 4.16 -4.41 -6.83
CA VAL A 458 3.57 -3.41 -5.94
C VAL A 458 4.16 -2.02 -6.20
N THR A 459 3.60 -0.97 -5.60
CA THR A 459 3.97 0.43 -5.82
C THR A 459 3.67 0.94 -7.25
N ASN A 460 2.60 0.42 -7.86
CA ASN A 460 2.31 0.63 -9.28
C ASN A 460 1.71 2.00 -9.61
N GLU A 461 1.15 2.71 -8.63
CA GLU A 461 0.57 4.05 -8.76
C GLU A 461 1.47 5.09 -8.10
N ASP A 462 1.84 4.91 -6.84
CA ASP A 462 2.81 5.73 -6.12
C ASP A 462 4.16 5.00 -6.06
N TRP A 463 5.03 5.32 -6.99
CA TRP A 463 6.32 4.65 -7.14
C TRP A 463 7.26 4.86 -5.95
N GLY A 464 7.03 5.91 -5.14
CA GLY A 464 7.80 6.20 -3.93
C GLY A 464 7.45 5.34 -2.72
N CYS A 465 6.43 4.51 -2.83
CA CYS A 465 6.07 3.50 -1.83
C CYS A 465 7.07 2.33 -1.80
N VAL A 466 6.92 1.43 -0.83
CA VAL A 466 7.86 0.33 -0.58
C VAL A 466 7.15 -1.02 -0.52
N GLY A 467 7.89 -2.12 -0.62
CA GLY A 467 7.29 -3.44 -0.46
C GLY A 467 6.71 -3.64 0.95
N ILE A 468 7.54 -3.50 1.98
CA ILE A 468 7.14 -3.51 3.40
C ILE A 468 7.69 -2.26 4.07
N GLY A 469 6.84 -1.48 4.72
CA GLY A 469 7.20 -0.27 5.46
C GLY A 469 6.88 -0.38 6.95
N ALA A 470 7.84 -0.09 7.83
CA ALA A 470 7.64 -0.03 9.26
C ALA A 470 8.21 1.29 9.81
N GLY A 471 7.37 2.10 10.44
CA GLY A 471 7.77 3.35 11.08
C GLY A 471 8.30 3.15 12.48
N TYR A 472 7.73 3.84 13.45
CA TYR A 472 8.07 3.66 14.86
C TYR A 472 7.42 2.40 15.41
N VAL A 473 8.15 1.28 15.36
CA VAL A 473 7.70 -0.06 15.79
C VAL A 473 8.68 -0.70 16.77
N LYS A 474 8.21 -1.69 17.54
CA LYS A 474 9.01 -2.42 18.53
C LYS A 474 8.76 -3.92 18.43
N ASN A 475 9.83 -4.75 18.53
CA ASN A 475 9.75 -6.20 18.49
C ASN A 475 9.03 -6.73 17.22
N VAL A 476 9.20 -6.07 16.08
CA VAL A 476 8.62 -6.53 14.82
C VAL A 476 9.59 -7.50 14.15
N THR A 477 9.06 -8.63 13.68
CA THR A 477 9.81 -9.60 12.90
C THR A 477 9.27 -9.66 11.48
N ILE A 478 10.14 -9.36 10.52
CA ILE A 478 9.87 -9.48 9.08
C ILE A 478 10.76 -10.61 8.57
N SER A 479 10.19 -11.78 8.29
CA SER A 479 11.00 -12.97 8.02
C SER A 479 10.43 -13.86 6.93
N HIS A 480 11.32 -14.47 6.15
CA HIS A 480 10.94 -15.43 5.11
C HIS A 480 9.97 -14.91 4.06
N ASN A 481 9.90 -13.59 3.85
CA ASN A 481 9.09 -13.04 2.77
C ASN A 481 9.89 -13.02 1.45
N GLU A 482 9.19 -13.13 0.33
CA GLU A 482 9.72 -12.81 -0.99
C GLU A 482 9.14 -11.46 -1.42
N VAL A 483 10.03 -10.47 -1.66
CA VAL A 483 9.67 -9.11 -2.05
C VAL A 483 10.31 -8.78 -3.38
N SER A 484 9.50 -8.51 -4.39
CA SER A 484 10.01 -8.30 -5.74
C SER A 484 9.17 -7.33 -6.58
N HIS A 485 9.76 -6.85 -7.68
CA HIS A 485 9.10 -5.94 -8.62
C HIS A 485 8.54 -4.71 -7.91
N VAL A 486 9.44 -4.00 -7.20
CA VAL A 486 9.14 -2.78 -6.45
C VAL A 486 9.83 -1.59 -7.11
N ASN A 487 9.12 -0.49 -7.27
CA ASN A 487 9.65 0.67 -8.00
C ASN A 487 10.69 1.47 -7.21
N TYR A 488 10.71 1.35 -5.89
CA TYR A 488 11.66 2.00 -4.98
C TYR A 488 12.35 0.95 -4.10
N SER A 489 12.26 1.06 -2.78
CA SER A 489 12.93 0.18 -1.83
C SER A 489 12.10 -1.06 -1.47
N GLY A 490 12.77 -2.18 -1.17
CA GLY A 490 12.11 -3.46 -0.86
C GLY A 490 11.49 -3.47 0.54
N ILE A 491 12.30 -3.48 1.58
CA ILE A 491 11.89 -3.49 3.00
C ILE A 491 12.51 -2.29 3.69
N CYS A 492 11.67 -1.41 4.26
CA CYS A 492 12.08 -0.21 4.96
C CYS A 492 11.67 -0.27 6.43
N VAL A 493 12.61 -0.10 7.37
CA VAL A 493 12.34 -0.08 8.81
C VAL A 493 12.96 1.15 9.45
N GLY A 494 12.11 2.02 9.99
CA GLY A 494 12.50 3.25 10.66
C GLY A 494 11.86 4.50 10.05
N TRP A 495 11.85 5.58 10.84
CA TRP A 495 11.35 6.90 10.46
C TRP A 495 12.02 7.98 11.31
N GLY A 496 12.02 9.23 10.85
CA GLY A 496 12.34 10.41 11.65
C GLY A 496 13.78 10.91 11.57
N TRP A 497 14.69 10.25 10.85
CA TRP A 497 16.08 10.70 10.58
C TRP A 497 16.80 11.21 11.84
N THR A 498 16.76 10.47 12.96
CA THR A 498 17.20 10.94 14.26
C THR A 498 17.99 9.90 15.06
N LEU A 499 19.05 10.36 15.76
CA LEU A 499 19.78 9.60 16.78
C LEU A 499 19.10 9.64 18.16
N LEU A 500 18.02 10.41 18.31
CA LEU A 500 17.31 10.48 19.58
C LEU A 500 16.55 9.19 19.86
N GLU A 501 16.46 8.84 21.12
CA GLU A 501 15.72 7.68 21.57
C GLU A 501 14.22 7.83 21.27
N SER A 502 13.65 6.82 20.64
CA SER A 502 12.24 6.74 20.27
C SER A 502 11.62 5.43 20.76
N GLY A 503 10.42 5.10 20.30
CA GLY A 503 9.78 3.80 20.54
C GLY A 503 10.45 2.62 19.80
N MET A 504 11.32 2.88 18.83
CA MET A 504 11.91 1.84 17.98
C MET A 504 12.98 1.03 18.71
N LYS A 505 12.82 -0.28 18.76
CA LYS A 505 13.85 -1.21 19.29
C LYS A 505 13.54 -2.67 18.96
N ASN A 506 14.57 -3.50 18.96
CA ASN A 506 14.49 -4.98 18.85
C ASN A 506 13.74 -5.44 17.58
N ASN A 507 13.85 -4.75 16.47
CA ASN A 507 13.23 -5.15 15.22
C ASN A 507 14.14 -6.16 14.50
N CYS A 508 13.56 -7.17 13.85
CA CYS A 508 14.28 -8.25 13.19
C CYS A 508 13.87 -8.35 11.71
N ILE A 509 14.84 -8.21 10.81
CA ILE A 509 14.68 -8.41 9.37
C ILE A 509 15.54 -9.62 9.01
N GLU A 510 14.92 -10.81 8.83
CA GLU A 510 15.70 -12.02 8.66
C GLU A 510 15.16 -12.97 7.59
N ALA A 511 16.08 -13.61 6.91
CA ALA A 511 15.79 -14.67 5.93
C ALA A 511 14.79 -14.27 4.82
N ASN A 512 14.66 -12.99 4.51
CA ASN A 512 13.84 -12.53 3.38
C ASN A 512 14.61 -12.66 2.06
N TYR A 513 13.88 -12.87 0.96
CA TYR A 513 14.39 -12.77 -0.39
C TYR A 513 13.87 -11.50 -1.05
N VAL A 514 14.76 -10.54 -1.33
CA VAL A 514 14.43 -9.25 -1.95
C VAL A 514 15.12 -9.15 -3.31
N HIS A 515 14.34 -8.91 -4.36
CA HIS A 515 14.88 -8.83 -5.72
C HIS A 515 14.04 -7.97 -6.66
N HIS A 516 14.59 -7.54 -7.80
CA HIS A 516 13.92 -6.66 -8.77
C HIS A 516 13.32 -5.42 -8.07
N PHE A 517 14.13 -4.71 -7.31
CA PHE A 517 13.78 -3.44 -6.65
C PHE A 517 14.51 -2.26 -7.30
N ALA A 518 14.16 -1.03 -6.92
CA ALA A 518 14.62 0.20 -7.54
C ALA A 518 14.34 0.24 -9.05
N GLN A 519 13.16 -0.24 -9.46
CA GLN A 519 12.85 -0.38 -10.89
C GLN A 519 12.62 0.96 -11.57
N ARG A 520 12.12 1.97 -10.85
CA ARG A 520 11.85 3.32 -11.40
C ARG A 520 12.55 4.43 -10.64
N LEU A 521 12.70 4.31 -9.32
CA LEU A 521 13.28 5.32 -8.46
C LEU A 521 14.64 4.87 -7.91
N TYR A 522 15.42 5.81 -7.43
CA TYR A 522 16.77 5.64 -6.91
C TYR A 522 16.90 6.27 -5.52
N ASP A 523 18.12 6.31 -4.95
CA ASP A 523 18.35 6.59 -3.53
C ASP A 523 17.66 5.54 -2.65
N ALA A 524 17.80 4.28 -3.06
CA ALA A 524 16.99 3.14 -2.65
C ALA A 524 17.85 2.01 -2.05
N GLY A 525 17.22 1.18 -1.23
CA GLY A 525 17.82 -0.06 -0.72
C GLY A 525 16.91 -1.28 -0.88
N GLY A 526 17.49 -2.46 -1.17
CA GLY A 526 16.74 -3.69 -1.00
C GLY A 526 16.26 -3.84 0.43
N LEU A 527 17.18 -3.62 1.38
CA LEU A 527 16.89 -3.37 2.80
C LEU A 527 17.36 -1.95 3.15
N TYR A 528 16.45 -1.15 3.71
CA TYR A 528 16.64 0.27 4.00
C TYR A 528 16.26 0.56 5.45
N THR A 529 17.08 1.33 6.17
CA THR A 529 16.81 1.69 7.57
C THR A 529 17.09 3.15 7.87
N LEU A 530 16.37 3.65 8.88
CA LEU A 530 16.47 5.03 9.40
C LEU A 530 16.50 5.03 10.92
N SER A 531 17.17 6.03 11.50
CA SER A 531 17.12 6.40 12.92
C SER A 531 17.65 5.34 13.90
N TYR A 532 17.72 5.73 15.17
CA TYR A 532 18.24 4.91 16.26
C TYR A 532 17.23 3.81 16.66
N GLN A 533 17.66 2.54 16.56
CA GLN A 533 16.84 1.35 16.82
C GLN A 533 17.65 0.30 17.60
N PRO A 534 17.89 0.48 18.89
CA PRO A 534 18.77 -0.38 19.67
C PRO A 534 18.28 -1.83 19.71
N GLY A 535 19.22 -2.77 19.57
CA GLY A 535 18.95 -4.21 19.60
C GLY A 535 18.30 -4.76 18.32
N SER A 536 18.17 -3.96 17.28
CA SER A 536 17.63 -4.43 16.00
C SER A 536 18.65 -5.25 15.21
N ILE A 537 18.17 -6.21 14.42
CA ILE A 537 18.99 -7.18 13.70
C ILE A 537 18.53 -7.28 12.24
N MET A 538 19.52 -7.32 11.35
CA MET A 538 19.33 -7.59 9.91
C MET A 538 20.23 -8.76 9.53
N ARG A 539 19.64 -9.94 9.27
CA ARG A 539 20.45 -11.15 9.06
C ARG A 539 19.86 -12.17 8.11
N ASN A 540 20.74 -12.95 7.52
CA ASN A 540 20.39 -14.12 6.71
C ASN A 540 19.48 -13.81 5.50
N ASN A 541 19.40 -12.56 5.08
CA ASN A 541 18.60 -12.19 3.92
C ASN A 541 19.36 -12.46 2.63
N ARG A 542 18.62 -12.71 1.55
CA ARG A 542 19.11 -12.74 0.18
C ARG A 542 18.62 -11.51 -0.56
N ILE A 543 19.55 -10.70 -1.08
CA ILE A 543 19.20 -9.47 -1.79
C ILE A 543 19.96 -9.49 -3.13
N GLU A 544 19.25 -9.44 -4.26
CA GLU A 544 19.86 -9.46 -5.58
C GLU A 544 19.02 -8.74 -6.63
N GLN A 545 19.49 -8.71 -7.89
CA GLN A 545 18.75 -8.14 -9.01
C GLN A 545 18.26 -6.70 -8.74
N LEU A 546 19.18 -5.89 -8.21
CA LEU A 546 18.99 -4.45 -8.12
C LEU A 546 18.89 -3.89 -9.54
N THR A 547 17.87 -3.08 -9.79
CA THR A 547 17.64 -2.42 -11.07
C THR A 547 18.21 -1.01 -11.01
N ASP A 548 18.95 -0.60 -12.01
CA ASP A 548 19.36 0.81 -12.14
C ASP A 548 18.22 1.59 -12.79
N ALA A 549 17.44 2.27 -11.97
CA ALA A 549 16.30 3.07 -12.39
C ALA A 549 16.59 3.91 -13.66
N PRO A 550 15.86 3.73 -14.77
CA PRO A 550 16.25 4.25 -16.10
C PRO A 550 16.34 5.77 -16.16
N TYR A 551 15.60 6.46 -15.29
CA TYR A 551 15.57 7.93 -15.23
C TYR A 551 16.29 8.51 -14.03
N ALA A 552 17.06 7.72 -13.31
CA ALA A 552 17.90 8.20 -12.23
C ALA A 552 18.84 9.31 -12.70
N THR A 553 19.09 10.29 -11.86
CA THR A 553 20.04 11.39 -12.12
C THR A 553 21.44 11.11 -11.56
N ASN A 554 21.60 10.03 -10.77
CA ASN A 554 22.86 9.49 -10.26
C ASN A 554 22.72 7.98 -9.93
N GLU A 555 23.78 7.34 -9.41
CA GLU A 555 23.85 5.89 -9.16
C GLU A 555 23.65 5.56 -7.66
N ARG A 556 22.56 5.99 -7.06
CA ARG A 556 22.26 5.71 -5.65
C ARG A 556 21.18 4.64 -5.49
N ALA A 557 21.54 3.38 -5.66
CA ALA A 557 20.71 2.23 -5.30
C ALA A 557 21.61 1.12 -4.76
N PHE A 558 21.22 0.48 -3.66
CA PHE A 558 22.08 -0.39 -2.85
C PHE A 558 21.35 -1.66 -2.42
N TYR A 559 22.07 -2.73 -2.15
CA TYR A 559 21.46 -3.93 -1.54
C TYR A 559 21.04 -3.67 -0.10
N ILE A 560 21.93 -3.00 0.67
CA ILE A 560 21.64 -2.54 2.04
C ILE A 560 22.00 -1.06 2.12
N TYR A 561 21.07 -0.24 2.58
CA TYR A 561 21.24 1.19 2.72
C TYR A 561 20.90 1.65 4.14
N PHE A 562 21.91 2.14 4.84
CA PHE A 562 21.80 2.78 6.14
C PHE A 562 21.70 4.29 5.94
N ASP A 563 20.48 4.81 5.89
CA ASP A 563 20.27 6.23 5.74
C ASP A 563 20.33 6.95 7.11
N GLU A 564 20.06 8.23 7.11
CA GLU A 564 20.36 9.16 8.20
C GLU A 564 20.00 8.63 9.58
N ALA A 565 20.99 8.72 10.48
CA ALA A 565 20.88 8.33 11.87
C ALA A 565 20.56 6.83 12.12
N THR A 566 20.63 5.96 11.11
CA THR A 566 20.53 4.52 11.35
C THR A 566 21.57 4.09 12.39
N ASP A 567 21.13 3.58 13.53
CA ASP A 567 22.02 3.21 14.64
C ASP A 567 21.44 2.06 15.48
N GLY A 568 22.33 1.28 16.11
CA GLY A 568 21.98 0.20 17.02
C GLY A 568 21.64 -1.13 16.34
N TYR A 569 21.95 -1.29 15.06
CA TYR A 569 21.77 -2.53 14.30
C TYR A 569 22.95 -3.49 14.39
N THR A 570 22.65 -4.79 14.42
CA THR A 570 23.59 -5.85 14.06
C THR A 570 23.24 -6.35 12.66
N VAL A 571 24.21 -6.30 11.72
CA VAL A 571 24.05 -6.70 10.33
C VAL A 571 24.98 -7.84 10.01
N GLU A 572 24.43 -9.02 9.72
CA GLU A 572 25.23 -10.22 9.54
C GLU A 572 24.62 -11.23 8.57
N ASN A 573 25.48 -11.92 7.84
CA ASN A 573 25.12 -13.03 6.97
C ASN A 573 24.05 -12.68 5.90
N ASN A 574 23.97 -11.43 5.43
CA ASN A 574 23.11 -11.09 4.32
C ASN A 574 23.85 -11.37 3.00
N TRP A 575 23.29 -12.26 2.18
CA TRP A 575 23.87 -12.60 0.89
C TRP A 575 23.47 -11.60 -0.18
N CYS A 576 24.45 -11.04 -0.88
CA CYS A 576 24.29 -10.17 -2.04
C CYS A 576 25.35 -10.56 -3.10
N PRO A 577 25.11 -10.36 -4.40
CA PRO A 577 26.08 -10.73 -5.45
C PRO A 577 27.36 -9.89 -5.40
N GLU A 578 27.32 -8.70 -4.81
CA GLU A 578 28.45 -7.79 -4.63
C GLU A 578 28.27 -6.94 -3.36
N GLU A 579 29.35 -6.29 -2.90
CA GLU A 579 29.33 -5.41 -1.72
C GLU A 579 28.91 -3.99 -2.11
N ARG A 580 27.71 -3.81 -2.69
CA ARG A 580 27.11 -2.52 -3.01
C ARG A 580 26.22 -2.08 -1.85
N PHE A 581 26.86 -1.59 -0.80
CA PHE A 581 26.24 -1.05 0.42
C PHE A 581 26.56 0.42 0.54
N ASP A 582 25.67 1.19 1.18
CA ASP A 582 25.95 2.60 1.51
C ASP A 582 25.40 2.98 2.88
N SER A 583 25.95 4.08 3.40
CA SER A 583 25.49 4.70 4.63
C SER A 583 25.55 6.21 4.51
N ASN A 584 24.44 6.89 4.82
CA ASN A 584 24.33 8.32 4.84
C ASN A 584 24.22 8.79 6.29
N GLN A 585 25.31 9.34 6.87
CA GLN A 585 25.37 9.84 8.25
C GLN A 585 24.81 8.85 9.31
N PRO A 586 25.24 7.58 9.33
CA PRO A 586 24.76 6.62 10.32
C PRO A 586 25.27 6.95 11.71
N GLY A 587 24.60 6.39 12.73
CA GLY A 587 25.09 6.44 14.11
C GLY A 587 26.26 5.48 14.38
N PRO A 588 26.93 5.62 15.53
CA PRO A 588 28.19 4.92 15.81
C PRO A 588 28.04 3.48 16.35
N ASN A 589 26.83 3.02 16.70
CA ASN A 589 26.63 1.76 17.41
C ASN A 589 26.19 0.59 16.51
N ASN A 590 26.36 0.72 15.20
CA ASN A 590 26.07 -0.35 14.26
C ASN A 590 27.20 -1.39 14.25
N VAL A 591 26.85 -2.66 14.23
CA VAL A 591 27.79 -3.77 14.18
C VAL A 591 27.66 -4.49 12.83
N TRP A 592 28.64 -4.30 11.95
CA TRP A 592 28.73 -5.02 10.68
C TRP A 592 29.62 -6.26 10.82
N LYS A 593 29.08 -7.41 10.42
CA LYS A 593 29.84 -8.65 10.28
C LYS A 593 29.97 -9.03 8.81
N ILE A 594 30.05 -10.33 8.50
CA ILE A 594 30.15 -10.79 7.12
C ILE A 594 28.83 -10.56 6.40
N ASN A 595 28.85 -9.80 5.29
CA ASN A 595 27.73 -9.60 4.36
C ASN A 595 28.29 -9.63 2.93
N GLY A 596 27.43 -9.81 1.92
CA GLY A 596 27.82 -9.82 0.50
C GLY A 596 28.13 -11.22 -0.05
N PRO A 597 28.93 -11.32 -1.13
CA PRO A 597 29.11 -12.58 -1.88
C PRO A 597 29.86 -13.67 -1.12
N ARG A 598 30.51 -13.33 0.00
CA ARG A 598 31.26 -14.27 0.84
C ARG A 598 30.40 -14.95 1.91
N VAL A 599 29.15 -14.58 2.03
CA VAL A 599 28.17 -15.23 2.94
C VAL A 599 27.90 -16.66 2.44
N ASP A 600 27.72 -17.59 3.37
CA ASP A 600 27.47 -18.99 3.06
C ASP A 600 26.28 -19.15 2.10
N GLU A 601 26.47 -19.97 1.05
CA GLU A 601 25.44 -20.23 0.04
C GLU A 601 24.17 -20.86 0.64
N TYR A 602 24.28 -21.53 1.78
CA TYR A 602 23.13 -22.02 2.53
C TYR A 602 22.11 -20.90 2.82
N ILE A 603 22.57 -19.70 3.16
CA ILE A 603 21.70 -18.54 3.40
C ILE A 603 20.96 -18.17 2.11
N LYS A 604 21.65 -18.10 0.99
CA LYS A 604 21.05 -17.84 -0.32
C LYS A 604 19.94 -18.82 -0.68
N LEU A 605 20.10 -20.09 -0.33
CA LEU A 605 19.15 -21.16 -0.67
C LEU A 605 17.93 -21.22 0.27
N ASN A 606 18.03 -20.67 1.48
CA ASN A 606 16.99 -20.77 2.52
C ASN A 606 16.31 -19.46 2.86
N ALA A 607 16.71 -18.34 2.26
CA ALA A 607 15.99 -17.07 2.35
C ALA A 607 14.77 -17.07 1.43
N GLY A 608 13.74 -16.32 1.83
CA GLY A 608 12.45 -16.27 1.16
C GLY A 608 11.44 -17.25 1.75
N ILE A 609 10.32 -17.40 1.06
CA ILE A 609 9.17 -18.19 1.52
C ILE A 609 9.59 -19.65 1.78
N ARG A 610 9.24 -20.14 2.96
CA ARG A 610 9.50 -21.55 3.32
C ARG A 610 8.57 -22.47 2.52
N LYS A 611 9.15 -23.49 1.95
CA LYS A 611 8.35 -24.54 1.29
C LYS A 611 7.59 -25.31 2.35
N PRO A 612 6.30 -25.59 2.14
CA PRO A 612 5.48 -26.35 3.07
C PRO A 612 5.98 -27.78 3.26
#